data_d87780934dae7665aaac5582923553e7
#
_entry.id   d87780934dae7665aaac5582923553e7
#
_cell.length_a   1.000
_cell.length_b   1.000
_cell.length_c   1.000
_cell.angle_alpha   90.00
_cell.angle_beta   90.00
_cell.angle_gamma   90.00
#
_symmetry.space_group_name_H-M   'P 1'
#
loop_
_entity.id
_entity.type
_entity.pdbx_description
1 polymer ?
#
loop_
_entity_poly.entity_id
_entity_poly.type
_entity_poly.pdbx_seq_one_letter_code
_entity_poly.pdbx_strand_id
1 'polypeptide(L)'
;MLSFILGHFDGIHWWNIADFIVAIAFVYIFVWGRSNKLFKKNEFNDDFLSLDTMKSLRGFAAMGVILHHISQEQVFQQEGILLPFVNAGAYFVAIFFFASGYGLLKSFNSKPGYLKGFIKKRIVKSIVVPYYVDILLYGALIALVRLPMDKEQWVFNLLGVTMMNQFAWFPIVLAILYLLFFITFRLFKLPKTRFIVIFAFIILMGIGCMIEGHYAWWTGPDNWWCSEYYYMNEATWWMKEKVFWFHGEWWVNSAPAFLTGLVFANYEEKIVAFFKKDYWKRFFILVIITEVCFAISDIGQSKFGYWTEFNLKGPEIGNKLATYFCQVPLFLILPVTIYIFLMKYHVSNPISRFFGKYSLHTYLMNLAAITLLRFLQYNDEGSPFYMGGKYNNLFVFAIGVIILTVALGVMEYKITTRVQEKLFGSPKPATEPVARVSLLDDADDTFSRKMSMFRKDELGLAKAEAVSNYETVEETSLREKPKKKKKKNRK
;
A
#
# COMPACT_ATOMS: atom_id res chain seq x y z
N MET A 1 -16.87 -9.04 5.66
CA MET A 1 -17.55 -7.73 5.70
C MET A 1 -18.97 -7.85 6.27
N LEU A 2 -19.82 -8.76 5.76
CA LEU A 2 -21.16 -8.98 6.32
C LEU A 2 -21.09 -9.59 7.74
N SER A 3 -20.22 -10.55 8.00
CA SER A 3 -19.99 -11.14 9.32
C SER A 3 -19.44 -10.13 10.33
N PHE A 4 -18.57 -9.22 9.87
CA PHE A 4 -18.06 -8.12 10.67
C PHE A 4 -19.18 -7.13 11.05
N ILE A 5 -20.10 -6.85 10.11
CA ILE A 5 -21.28 -6.00 10.37
C ILE A 5 -22.27 -6.70 11.29
N LEU A 6 -22.52 -8.00 11.12
CA LEU A 6 -23.54 -8.76 11.87
C LEU A 6 -23.07 -9.21 13.27
N GLY A 7 -21.77 -9.45 13.46
CA GLY A 7 -21.22 -9.91 14.75
C GLY A 7 -21.14 -8.83 15.84
N HIS A 8 -21.38 -7.57 15.50
CA HIS A 8 -21.34 -6.43 16.44
C HIS A 8 -22.73 -5.87 16.80
N PHE A 9 -23.82 -6.53 16.38
CA PHE A 9 -25.18 -6.05 16.62
C PHE A 9 -25.86 -6.67 17.85
N ASP A 10 -25.19 -6.65 19.01
CA ASP A 10 -25.86 -6.92 20.31
C ASP A 10 -26.52 -5.65 20.88
N GLY A 11 -27.21 -4.92 20.05
CA GLY A 11 -27.95 -3.71 20.38
C GLY A 11 -27.56 -2.55 19.44
N ILE A 12 -28.53 -2.00 18.72
CA ILE A 12 -28.30 -0.84 17.85
C ILE A 12 -28.15 0.40 18.73
N HIS A 13 -26.90 0.73 19.08
CA HIS A 13 -26.57 2.03 19.64
C HIS A 13 -26.48 3.07 18.52
N TRP A 14 -26.89 4.29 18.76
CA TRP A 14 -26.81 5.38 17.79
C TRP A 14 -25.36 5.63 17.29
N TRP A 15 -24.35 5.30 18.07
CA TRP A 15 -22.94 5.32 17.68
C TRP A 15 -22.63 4.36 16.52
N ASN A 16 -23.25 3.20 16.47
CA ASN A 16 -23.07 2.24 15.37
C ASN A 16 -23.58 2.83 14.04
N ILE A 17 -24.65 3.64 14.12
CA ILE A 17 -25.17 4.37 12.95
C ILE A 17 -24.17 5.44 12.51
N ALA A 18 -23.58 6.19 13.45
CA ALA A 18 -22.59 7.20 13.17
C ALA A 18 -21.32 6.59 12.52
N ASP A 19 -20.84 5.47 13.03
CA ASP A 19 -19.68 4.74 12.46
C ASP A 19 -19.96 4.27 11.04
N PHE A 20 -21.13 3.76 10.79
CA PHE A 20 -21.55 3.36 9.45
C PHE A 20 -21.61 4.55 8.49
N ILE A 21 -22.14 5.69 8.95
CA ILE A 21 -22.14 6.94 8.18
C ILE A 21 -20.71 7.40 7.89
N VAL A 22 -19.82 7.36 8.89
CA VAL A 22 -18.39 7.74 8.70
C VAL A 22 -17.73 6.81 7.68
N ALA A 23 -17.95 5.50 7.76
CA ALA A 23 -17.40 4.54 6.81
C ALA A 23 -17.92 4.78 5.38
N ILE A 24 -19.22 5.04 5.22
CA ILE A 24 -19.82 5.38 3.92
C ILE A 24 -19.26 6.71 3.40
N ALA A 25 -19.20 7.73 4.24
CA ALA A 25 -18.66 9.05 3.87
C ALA A 25 -17.20 8.95 3.45
N PHE A 26 -16.39 8.18 4.18
CA PHE A 26 -15.00 7.89 3.83
C PHE A 26 -14.87 7.25 2.44
N VAL A 27 -15.62 6.17 2.20
CA VAL A 27 -15.62 5.51 0.90
C VAL A 27 -16.08 6.48 -0.19
N TYR A 28 -17.18 7.21 0.03
CA TYR A 28 -17.72 8.15 -0.94
C TYR A 28 -16.70 9.26 -1.28
N ILE A 29 -16.11 9.91 -0.27
CA ILE A 29 -15.16 11.03 -0.46
C ILE A 29 -13.93 10.58 -1.25
N PHE A 30 -13.39 9.40 -0.95
CA PHE A 30 -12.14 8.94 -1.53
C PHE A 30 -12.32 8.11 -2.81
N VAL A 31 -13.46 7.43 -2.96
CA VAL A 31 -13.72 6.55 -4.11
C VAL A 31 -14.54 7.26 -5.19
N TRP A 32 -15.16 8.41 -4.90
CA TRP A 32 -15.85 9.20 -5.91
C TRP A 32 -14.97 9.43 -7.15
N GLY A 33 -15.44 8.97 -8.31
CA GLY A 33 -14.66 8.88 -9.53
C GLY A 33 -15.26 9.62 -10.72
N ARG A 34 -14.41 9.83 -11.75
CA ARG A 34 -14.81 10.55 -12.98
C ARG A 34 -15.65 9.71 -13.95
N SER A 35 -15.52 8.40 -13.91
CA SER A 35 -16.15 7.51 -14.88
C SER A 35 -16.74 6.29 -14.17
N ASN A 36 -18.03 6.12 -14.37
CA ASN A 36 -18.76 4.96 -13.86
C ASN A 36 -19.30 4.15 -15.03
N LYS A 37 -18.75 2.94 -15.22
CA LYS A 37 -19.17 1.98 -16.24
C LYS A 37 -19.82 0.74 -15.64
N LEU A 38 -20.25 0.81 -14.38
CA LEU A 38 -20.84 -0.31 -13.63
C LEU A 38 -22.00 -0.96 -14.37
N PHE A 39 -22.90 -0.14 -14.92
CA PHE A 39 -24.10 -0.64 -15.61
C PHE A 39 -23.92 -0.80 -17.12
N LYS A 40 -22.73 -0.54 -17.66
CA LYS A 40 -22.42 -0.70 -19.07
C LYS A 40 -21.77 -2.04 -19.36
N LYS A 41 -22.48 -2.91 -20.10
CA LYS A 41 -22.09 -4.34 -20.24
C LYS A 41 -20.67 -4.54 -20.77
N ASN A 42 -20.29 -3.87 -21.84
CA ASN A 42 -19.02 -4.10 -22.55
C ASN A 42 -18.04 -2.91 -22.48
N GLU A 43 -18.31 -1.89 -21.66
CA GLU A 43 -17.42 -0.78 -21.47
C GLU A 43 -16.55 -0.97 -20.22
N PHE A 44 -15.27 -0.67 -20.35
CA PHE A 44 -14.29 -0.77 -19.28
C PHE A 44 -13.44 0.52 -19.24
N ASN A 45 -12.84 0.80 -18.09
CA ASN A 45 -11.86 1.85 -17.95
C ASN A 45 -10.50 1.26 -18.36
N ASP A 46 -9.97 1.69 -19.50
CA ASP A 46 -8.68 1.17 -19.99
C ASP A 46 -7.49 1.70 -19.17
N ASP A 47 -7.71 2.79 -18.42
CA ASP A 47 -6.73 3.43 -17.55
C ASP A 47 -6.83 3.02 -16.06
N PHE A 48 -7.54 1.92 -15.76
CA PHE A 48 -7.78 1.47 -14.37
C PHE A 48 -6.49 1.10 -13.60
N LEU A 49 -5.41 0.84 -14.30
CA LEU A 49 -4.05 0.60 -13.77
C LEU A 49 -3.11 1.77 -14.03
N SER A 50 -3.65 2.93 -14.44
CA SER A 50 -2.85 4.13 -14.64
C SER A 50 -2.26 4.61 -13.31
N LEU A 51 -1.19 5.40 -13.42
CA LEU A 51 -0.56 6.02 -12.26
C LEU A 51 -1.51 6.88 -11.44
N ASP A 52 -2.40 7.62 -12.12
CA ASP A 52 -3.37 8.49 -11.46
C ASP A 52 -4.37 7.67 -10.64
N THR A 53 -4.87 6.57 -11.20
CA THR A 53 -5.76 5.65 -10.49
C THR A 53 -5.06 4.98 -9.31
N MET A 54 -3.84 4.48 -9.51
CA MET A 54 -3.06 3.86 -8.43
C MET A 54 -2.68 4.86 -7.34
N LYS A 55 -2.38 6.10 -7.72
CA LYS A 55 -2.12 7.19 -6.77
C LYS A 55 -3.38 7.52 -5.94
N SER A 56 -4.52 7.62 -6.60
CA SER A 56 -5.80 7.88 -5.94
C SER A 56 -6.16 6.74 -4.97
N LEU A 57 -5.95 5.49 -5.37
CA LEU A 57 -6.20 4.33 -4.51
C LEU A 57 -5.24 4.29 -3.30
N ARG A 58 -3.97 4.67 -3.49
CA ARG A 58 -3.03 4.85 -2.36
C ARG A 58 -3.48 5.97 -1.42
N GLY A 59 -4.09 7.02 -1.94
CA GLY A 59 -4.66 8.10 -1.12
C GLY A 59 -5.83 7.63 -0.26
N PHE A 60 -6.71 6.83 -0.83
CA PHE A 60 -7.76 6.13 -0.10
C PHE A 60 -7.17 5.26 1.02
N ALA A 61 -6.19 4.43 0.68
CA ALA A 61 -5.54 3.54 1.65
C ALA A 61 -4.80 4.32 2.75
N ALA A 62 -4.13 5.44 2.43
CA ALA A 62 -3.44 6.26 3.42
C ALA A 62 -4.41 6.85 4.45
N MET A 63 -5.55 7.38 4.02
CA MET A 63 -6.56 7.88 4.94
C MET A 63 -7.18 6.74 5.75
N GLY A 64 -7.41 5.57 5.13
CA GLY A 64 -7.89 4.38 5.83
C GLY A 64 -6.94 3.93 6.95
N VAL A 65 -5.62 3.99 6.74
CA VAL A 65 -4.62 3.71 7.79
C VAL A 65 -4.65 4.77 8.90
N ILE A 66 -4.81 6.04 8.56
CA ILE A 66 -4.94 7.11 9.58
C ILE A 66 -6.16 6.86 10.47
N LEU A 67 -7.32 6.54 9.87
CA LEU A 67 -8.53 6.22 10.62
C LEU A 67 -8.37 4.94 11.46
N HIS A 68 -7.68 3.92 10.93
CA HIS A 68 -7.32 2.72 11.67
C HIS A 68 -6.50 3.07 12.93
N HIS A 69 -5.44 3.84 12.82
CA HIS A 69 -4.63 4.21 13.97
C HIS A 69 -5.40 5.05 14.99
N ILE A 70 -6.28 5.97 14.55
CA ILE A 70 -7.15 6.73 15.46
C ILE A 70 -8.11 5.78 16.18
N SER A 71 -8.70 4.80 15.48
CA SER A 71 -9.65 3.87 16.09
C SER A 71 -9.00 2.92 17.11
N GLN A 72 -7.69 2.74 17.05
CA GLN A 72 -6.93 1.93 18.01
C GLN A 72 -6.64 2.68 19.31
N GLU A 73 -6.89 3.98 19.39
CA GLU A 73 -6.77 4.70 20.64
C GLU A 73 -7.74 4.14 21.69
N GLN A 74 -7.24 3.86 22.89
CA GLN A 74 -7.99 3.19 23.95
C GLN A 74 -9.36 3.82 24.21
N VAL A 75 -9.45 5.15 24.18
CA VAL A 75 -10.71 5.88 24.40
C VAL A 75 -11.72 5.60 23.29
N PHE A 76 -11.28 5.51 22.01
CA PHE A 76 -12.15 5.16 20.89
C PHE A 76 -12.67 3.74 20.98
N GLN A 77 -11.83 2.80 21.45
CA GLN A 77 -12.23 1.41 21.66
C GLN A 77 -13.23 1.28 22.82
N GLN A 78 -13.01 1.99 23.92
CA GLN A 78 -13.91 1.98 25.08
C GLN A 78 -15.28 2.57 24.75
N GLU A 79 -15.32 3.64 23.97
CA GLU A 79 -16.57 4.28 23.52
C GLU A 79 -17.20 3.59 22.32
N GLY A 80 -16.53 2.63 21.70
CA GLY A 80 -17.02 1.90 20.54
C GLY A 80 -17.16 2.77 19.28
N ILE A 81 -16.25 3.74 19.07
CA ILE A 81 -16.26 4.68 17.94
C ILE A 81 -15.20 4.28 16.91
N LEU A 82 -15.50 4.46 15.63
CA LEU A 82 -14.69 4.05 14.48
C LEU A 82 -14.40 2.54 14.42
N LEU A 83 -15.27 1.72 14.96
CA LEU A 83 -15.16 0.26 15.00
C LEU A 83 -14.84 -0.39 13.64
N PRO A 84 -15.42 0.06 12.49
CA PRO A 84 -15.09 -0.49 11.18
C PRO A 84 -13.61 -0.38 10.79
N PHE A 85 -12.85 0.51 11.44
CA PHE A 85 -11.45 0.75 11.13
C PHE A 85 -10.48 0.02 12.05
N VAL A 86 -10.91 -0.48 13.23
CA VAL A 86 -10.05 -1.08 14.27
C VAL A 86 -9.15 -2.18 13.72
N ASN A 87 -9.67 -3.04 12.84
CA ASN A 87 -8.92 -4.16 12.25
C ASN A 87 -8.64 -3.96 10.74
N ALA A 88 -8.86 -2.76 10.20
CA ALA A 88 -8.79 -2.54 8.76
C ALA A 88 -7.38 -2.20 8.23
N GLY A 89 -6.42 -1.91 9.10
CA GLY A 89 -5.09 -1.43 8.71
C GLY A 89 -4.38 -2.31 7.70
N ALA A 90 -4.34 -3.62 7.95
CA ALA A 90 -3.68 -4.57 7.08
C ALA A 90 -4.29 -4.63 5.66
N TYR A 91 -5.59 -4.42 5.53
CA TYR A 91 -6.27 -4.38 4.23
C TYR A 91 -5.87 -3.16 3.41
N PHE A 92 -5.72 -2.00 4.05
CA PHE A 92 -5.23 -0.79 3.40
C PHE A 92 -3.74 -0.92 3.03
N VAL A 93 -2.93 -1.52 3.91
CA VAL A 93 -1.50 -1.75 3.63
C VAL A 93 -1.30 -2.73 2.48
N ALA A 94 -2.17 -3.73 2.31
CA ALA A 94 -2.14 -4.64 1.16
C ALA A 94 -2.24 -3.90 -0.19
N ILE A 95 -2.98 -2.79 -0.26
CA ILE A 95 -3.06 -1.95 -1.46
C ILE A 95 -1.69 -1.34 -1.78
N PHE A 96 -0.94 -0.88 -0.78
CA PHE A 96 0.41 -0.34 -0.98
C PHE A 96 1.39 -1.41 -1.43
N PHE A 97 1.35 -2.61 -0.83
CA PHE A 97 2.22 -3.71 -1.25
C PHE A 97 1.93 -4.16 -2.67
N PHE A 98 0.66 -4.32 -3.04
CA PHE A 98 0.29 -4.65 -4.41
C PHE A 98 0.77 -3.59 -5.41
N ALA A 99 0.47 -2.31 -5.16
CA ALA A 99 0.89 -1.21 -6.02
C ALA A 99 2.42 -1.18 -6.19
N SER A 100 3.16 -1.46 -5.11
CA SER A 100 4.63 -1.52 -5.13
C SER A 100 5.15 -2.67 -5.98
N GLY A 101 4.63 -3.90 -5.79
CA GLY A 101 5.00 -5.06 -6.59
C GLY A 101 4.67 -4.86 -8.08
N TYR A 102 3.45 -4.41 -8.38
CA TYR A 102 3.01 -4.10 -9.73
C TYR A 102 3.92 -3.06 -10.41
N GLY A 103 4.15 -1.92 -9.76
CA GLY A 103 4.97 -0.84 -10.28
C GLY A 103 6.43 -1.24 -10.51
N LEU A 104 7.02 -2.07 -9.63
CA LEU A 104 8.38 -2.57 -9.80
C LEU A 104 8.51 -3.43 -11.07
N LEU A 105 7.61 -4.39 -11.28
CA LEU A 105 7.70 -5.28 -12.44
C LEU A 105 7.41 -4.53 -13.74
N LYS A 106 6.41 -3.66 -13.77
CA LYS A 106 6.17 -2.79 -14.93
C LYS A 106 7.38 -1.92 -15.25
N SER A 107 8.02 -1.35 -14.24
CA SER A 107 9.24 -0.56 -14.42
C SER A 107 10.43 -1.41 -14.89
N PHE A 108 10.58 -2.63 -14.39
CA PHE A 108 11.61 -3.56 -14.81
C PHE A 108 11.44 -3.97 -16.28
N ASN A 109 10.21 -4.27 -16.71
CA ASN A 109 9.92 -4.68 -18.08
C ASN A 109 10.05 -3.52 -19.08
N SER A 110 9.77 -2.27 -18.66
CA SER A 110 9.77 -1.11 -19.56
C SER A 110 11.10 -0.36 -19.66
N LYS A 111 12.05 -0.56 -18.71
CA LYS A 111 13.28 0.21 -18.63
C LYS A 111 14.51 -0.68 -18.78
N PRO A 112 15.24 -0.62 -19.92
CA PRO A 112 16.50 -1.34 -20.05
C PRO A 112 17.48 -0.98 -18.93
N GLY A 113 18.10 -2.00 -18.32
CA GLY A 113 19.05 -1.78 -17.23
C GLY A 113 18.43 -1.27 -15.92
N TYR A 114 17.13 -1.50 -15.69
CA TYR A 114 16.40 -1.01 -14.51
C TYR A 114 17.08 -1.36 -13.18
N LEU A 115 17.70 -2.52 -13.07
CA LEU A 115 18.42 -2.94 -11.86
C LEU A 115 19.74 -2.16 -11.63
N LYS A 116 20.25 -1.43 -12.63
CA LYS A 116 21.43 -0.60 -12.45
C LYS A 116 21.12 0.61 -11.59
N GLY A 117 21.73 0.67 -10.40
CA GLY A 117 21.50 1.71 -9.42
C GLY A 117 20.16 1.58 -8.68
N PHE A 118 19.50 0.41 -8.75
CA PHE A 118 18.22 0.14 -8.09
C PHE A 118 18.27 0.42 -6.58
N ILE A 119 19.27 -0.13 -5.87
CA ILE A 119 19.45 0.06 -4.43
C ILE A 119 19.48 1.56 -4.09
N LYS A 120 20.34 2.33 -4.78
CA LYS A 120 20.47 3.77 -4.54
C LYS A 120 19.16 4.51 -4.79
N LYS A 121 18.45 4.19 -5.89
CA LYS A 121 17.25 4.93 -6.30
C LYS A 121 15.98 4.49 -5.57
N ARG A 122 15.80 3.18 -5.39
CA ARG A 122 14.53 2.60 -4.89
C ARG A 122 14.55 2.32 -3.39
N ILE A 123 15.70 1.96 -2.82
CA ILE A 123 15.80 1.71 -1.39
C ILE A 123 16.31 2.95 -0.68
N VAL A 124 17.55 3.38 -0.97
CA VAL A 124 18.16 4.48 -0.21
C VAL A 124 17.37 5.78 -0.39
N LYS A 125 17.19 6.22 -1.63
CA LYS A 125 16.55 7.51 -1.90
C LYS A 125 15.07 7.52 -1.51
N SER A 126 14.31 6.48 -1.88
CA SER A 126 12.85 6.50 -1.76
C SER A 126 12.31 5.96 -0.43
N ILE A 127 13.11 5.21 0.35
CA ILE A 127 12.66 4.60 1.60
C ILE A 127 13.54 5.05 2.77
N VAL A 128 14.87 4.84 2.68
CA VAL A 128 15.77 5.12 3.81
C VAL A 128 15.80 6.61 4.15
N VAL A 129 15.88 7.48 3.16
CA VAL A 129 15.91 8.94 3.43
C VAL A 129 14.63 9.44 4.09
N PRO A 130 13.40 9.15 3.57
CA PRO A 130 12.17 9.50 4.28
C PRO A 130 12.12 8.94 5.70
N TYR A 131 12.48 7.67 5.87
CA TYR A 131 12.50 7.02 7.19
C TYR A 131 13.43 7.72 8.19
N TYR A 132 14.63 8.13 7.78
CA TYR A 132 15.53 8.88 8.66
C TYR A 132 15.06 10.32 8.93
N VAL A 133 14.38 10.94 7.99
CA VAL A 133 13.75 12.25 8.24
C VAL A 133 12.62 12.10 9.28
N ASP A 134 11.82 11.03 9.19
CA ASP A 134 10.82 10.68 10.21
C ASP A 134 11.44 10.49 11.59
N ILE A 135 12.51 9.67 11.71
CA ILE A 135 13.22 9.46 12.97
C ILE A 135 13.65 10.79 13.61
N LEU A 136 14.21 11.70 12.80
CA LEU A 136 14.71 12.98 13.31
C LEU A 136 13.55 13.90 13.74
N LEU A 137 12.47 13.94 12.97
CA LEU A 137 11.31 14.78 13.28
C LEU A 137 10.54 14.23 14.48
N TYR A 138 10.31 12.92 14.52
CA TYR A 138 9.61 12.29 15.63
C TYR A 138 10.46 12.32 16.91
N GLY A 139 11.78 12.08 16.80
CA GLY A 139 12.71 12.23 17.91
C GLY A 139 12.74 13.67 18.47
N ALA A 140 12.73 14.67 17.59
CA ALA A 140 12.63 16.07 18.03
C ALA A 140 11.31 16.35 18.76
N LEU A 141 10.19 15.77 18.30
CA LEU A 141 8.90 15.87 18.98
C LEU A 141 8.94 15.20 20.37
N ILE A 142 9.46 13.97 20.47
CA ILE A 142 9.61 13.26 21.74
C ILE A 142 10.43 14.08 22.74
N ALA A 143 11.55 14.65 22.28
CA ALA A 143 12.38 15.52 23.12
C ALA A 143 11.65 16.79 23.55
N LEU A 144 10.87 17.40 22.65
CA LEU A 144 10.08 18.62 22.92
C LEU A 144 9.01 18.38 23.99
N VAL A 145 8.26 17.28 23.84
CA VAL A 145 7.19 16.91 24.78
C VAL A 145 7.72 16.16 26.01
N ARG A 146 9.03 15.98 26.12
CA ARG A 146 9.73 15.35 27.25
C ARG A 146 9.22 13.96 27.60
N LEU A 147 8.88 13.17 26.59
CA LEU A 147 8.54 11.75 26.84
C LEU A 147 9.78 10.99 27.32
N PRO A 148 9.63 10.09 28.31
CA PRO A 148 10.75 9.39 28.90
C PRO A 148 11.41 8.45 27.87
N MET A 149 12.70 8.61 27.69
CA MET A 149 13.57 7.71 26.92
C MET A 149 14.96 7.73 27.55
N ASP A 150 15.54 6.58 27.79
CA ASP A 150 16.91 6.50 28.29
C ASP A 150 17.95 6.76 27.19
N LYS A 151 19.23 6.90 27.58
CA LYS A 151 20.31 7.21 26.64
C LYS A 151 20.54 6.11 25.62
N GLU A 152 20.37 4.87 26.00
CA GLU A 152 20.56 3.71 25.13
C GLU A 152 19.46 3.64 24.06
N GLN A 153 18.21 3.82 24.46
CA GLN A 153 17.08 3.95 23.54
C GLN A 153 17.30 5.08 22.53
N TRP A 154 17.76 6.26 22.95
CA TRP A 154 18.08 7.36 22.06
C TRP A 154 19.15 6.98 21.02
N VAL A 155 20.24 6.36 21.47
CA VAL A 155 21.34 5.96 20.58
C VAL A 155 20.85 4.97 19.53
N PHE A 156 20.18 3.89 19.93
CA PHE A 156 19.74 2.86 19.00
C PHE A 156 18.66 3.37 18.03
N ASN A 157 17.72 4.18 18.51
CA ASN A 157 16.70 4.77 17.68
C ASN A 157 17.28 5.76 16.63
N LEU A 158 18.21 6.64 17.04
CA LEU A 158 18.84 7.57 16.11
C LEU A 158 19.78 6.87 15.10
N LEU A 159 20.37 5.75 15.49
CA LEU A 159 21.12 4.90 14.55
C LEU A 159 20.21 4.09 13.61
N GLY A 160 18.91 4.06 13.86
CA GLY A 160 17.94 3.26 13.09
C GLY A 160 18.08 1.76 13.34
N VAL A 161 18.73 1.35 14.44
CA VAL A 161 18.84 -0.04 14.87
C VAL A 161 17.51 -0.52 15.46
N THR A 162 16.87 0.35 16.19
CA THR A 162 15.51 0.15 16.72
C THR A 162 14.53 1.09 16.05
N MET A 163 13.25 0.84 16.20
CA MET A 163 12.20 1.63 15.57
C MET A 163 11.52 2.53 16.61
N MET A 164 11.82 3.84 16.54
CA MET A 164 11.24 4.84 17.44
C MET A 164 9.76 5.09 17.13
N ASN A 165 9.43 5.17 15.84
CA ASN A 165 8.08 5.33 15.35
C ASN A 165 7.52 3.95 14.99
N GLN A 166 6.68 3.38 15.85
CA GLN A 166 6.11 2.04 15.64
C GLN A 166 5.27 1.93 14.36
N PHE A 167 4.73 3.00 13.85
CA PHE A 167 3.98 2.98 12.60
C PHE A 167 4.90 2.98 11.37
N ALA A 168 6.20 3.25 11.54
CA ALA A 168 7.17 3.26 10.44
C ALA A 168 7.66 1.85 10.01
N TRP A 169 6.97 0.78 10.37
CA TRP A 169 7.32 -0.58 9.99
C TRP A 169 7.16 -0.87 8.48
N PHE A 170 6.15 -0.28 7.84
CA PHE A 170 5.86 -0.54 6.44
C PHE A 170 7.03 -0.19 5.49
N PRO A 171 7.69 0.98 5.58
CA PRO A 171 8.89 1.27 4.79
C PRO A 171 10.01 0.23 4.97
N ILE A 172 10.20 -0.31 6.16
CA ILE A 172 11.22 -1.31 6.45
C ILE A 172 10.91 -2.61 5.71
N VAL A 173 9.69 -3.14 5.86
CA VAL A 173 9.26 -4.35 5.14
C VAL A 173 9.31 -4.12 3.63
N LEU A 174 8.92 -2.94 3.16
CA LEU A 174 9.01 -2.60 1.75
C LEU A 174 10.45 -2.59 1.24
N ALA A 175 11.42 -2.08 2.03
CA ALA A 175 12.85 -2.12 1.69
C ALA A 175 13.36 -3.56 1.57
N ILE A 176 12.96 -4.45 2.48
CA ILE A 176 13.27 -5.89 2.45
C ILE A 176 12.71 -6.53 1.17
N LEU A 177 11.44 -6.28 0.85
CA LEU A 177 10.79 -6.81 -0.36
C LEU A 177 11.44 -6.25 -1.65
N TYR A 178 11.90 -5.01 -1.64
CA TYR A 178 12.63 -4.42 -2.76
C TYR A 178 14.02 -5.05 -2.92
N LEU A 179 14.72 -5.31 -1.82
CA LEU A 179 15.99 -6.03 -1.85
C LEU A 179 15.80 -7.45 -2.37
N LEU A 180 14.77 -8.15 -1.90
CA LEU A 180 14.38 -9.47 -2.38
C LEU A 180 14.09 -9.45 -3.89
N PHE A 181 13.30 -8.48 -4.36
CA PHE A 181 13.05 -8.30 -5.79
C PHE A 181 14.37 -8.10 -6.55
N PHE A 182 15.23 -7.21 -6.09
CA PHE A 182 16.52 -6.93 -6.73
C PHE A 182 17.39 -8.19 -6.86
N ILE A 183 17.55 -8.94 -5.76
CA ILE A 183 18.36 -10.17 -5.72
C ILE A 183 17.75 -11.21 -6.66
N THR A 184 16.46 -11.47 -6.51
CA THR A 184 15.75 -12.51 -7.27
C THR A 184 15.76 -12.23 -8.77
N PHE A 185 15.53 -10.98 -9.17
CA PHE A 185 15.50 -10.60 -10.59
C PHE A 185 16.89 -10.50 -11.22
N ARG A 186 17.94 -10.38 -10.41
CA ARG A 186 19.32 -10.44 -10.85
C ARG A 186 19.81 -11.90 -11.03
N LEU A 187 19.41 -12.79 -10.13
CA LEU A 187 19.90 -14.19 -10.12
C LEU A 187 19.10 -15.11 -11.05
N PHE A 188 17.79 -14.97 -11.09
CA PHE A 188 16.91 -15.90 -11.82
C PHE A 188 16.38 -15.26 -13.11
N LYS A 189 16.32 -16.04 -14.18
CA LYS A 189 15.79 -15.59 -15.49
C LYS A 189 14.31 -15.92 -15.66
N LEU A 190 13.89 -17.11 -15.18
CA LEU A 190 12.52 -17.61 -15.37
C LEU A 190 11.52 -16.92 -14.43
N PRO A 191 10.41 -16.35 -14.94
CA PRO A 191 9.40 -15.69 -14.11
C PRO A 191 8.82 -16.59 -13.01
N LYS A 192 8.53 -17.86 -13.32
CA LYS A 192 8.03 -18.84 -12.35
C LYS A 192 8.96 -18.99 -11.15
N THR A 193 10.27 -19.18 -11.42
CA THR A 193 11.28 -19.29 -10.35
C THR A 193 11.34 -18.06 -9.50
N ARG A 194 11.30 -16.85 -10.12
CA ARG A 194 11.26 -15.58 -9.38
C ARG A 194 10.08 -15.51 -8.43
N PHE A 195 8.89 -15.83 -8.89
CA PHE A 195 7.68 -15.76 -8.07
C PHE A 195 7.68 -16.80 -6.95
N ILE A 196 8.15 -18.03 -7.22
CA ILE A 196 8.27 -19.08 -6.19
C ILE A 196 9.26 -18.65 -5.11
N VAL A 197 10.43 -18.12 -5.47
CA VAL A 197 11.43 -17.65 -4.50
C VAL A 197 10.90 -16.49 -3.65
N ILE A 198 10.22 -15.52 -4.28
CA ILE A 198 9.62 -14.39 -3.56
C ILE A 198 8.51 -14.88 -2.63
N PHE A 199 7.65 -15.78 -3.08
CA PHE A 199 6.60 -16.36 -2.25
C PHE A 199 7.16 -17.11 -1.05
N ALA A 200 8.13 -18.01 -1.30
CA ALA A 200 8.77 -18.78 -0.24
C ALA A 200 9.43 -17.84 0.81
N PHE A 201 10.11 -16.78 0.36
CA PHE A 201 10.71 -15.82 1.26
C PHE A 201 9.66 -15.07 2.09
N ILE A 202 8.56 -14.61 1.48
CA ILE A 202 7.48 -13.92 2.20
C ILE A 202 6.88 -14.83 3.27
N ILE A 203 6.63 -16.10 2.94
CA ILE A 203 6.10 -17.08 3.90
C ILE A 203 7.10 -17.35 5.02
N LEU A 204 8.39 -17.55 4.70
CA LEU A 204 9.43 -17.77 5.71
C LEU A 204 9.63 -16.54 6.60
N MET A 205 9.57 -15.35 6.04
CA MET A 205 9.60 -14.10 6.81
C MET A 205 8.38 -14.01 7.74
N GLY A 206 7.19 -14.40 7.27
CA GLY A 206 5.99 -14.48 8.10
C GLY A 206 6.14 -15.47 9.26
N ILE A 207 6.60 -16.67 8.97
CA ILE A 207 6.87 -17.70 10.00
C ILE A 207 7.89 -17.18 11.02
N GLY A 208 8.97 -16.53 10.55
CA GLY A 208 9.98 -15.94 11.42
C GLY A 208 9.39 -14.90 12.37
N CYS A 209 8.56 -13.99 11.84
CA CYS A 209 7.90 -12.96 12.66
C CYS A 209 6.90 -13.57 13.67
N MET A 210 6.21 -14.67 13.31
CA MET A 210 5.33 -15.37 14.27
C MET A 210 6.12 -16.03 15.39
N ILE A 211 7.29 -16.58 15.12
CA ILE A 211 8.16 -17.20 16.13
C ILE A 211 8.75 -16.15 17.06
N GLU A 212 9.20 -15.03 16.51
CA GLU A 212 9.82 -13.95 17.28
C GLU A 212 8.82 -13.17 18.16
N GLY A 213 7.60 -13.00 17.70
CA GLY A 213 6.54 -12.32 18.43
C GLY A 213 6.63 -10.79 18.45
N HIS A 214 5.84 -10.15 19.30
CA HIS A 214 5.64 -8.70 19.31
C HIS A 214 6.77 -7.86 19.91
N TYR A 215 7.70 -8.43 20.63
CA TYR A 215 8.21 -7.74 21.79
C TYR A 215 9.36 -6.79 21.61
N ALA A 216 10.37 -7.18 20.95
CA ALA A 216 11.64 -6.58 21.28
C ALA A 216 12.09 -5.47 20.35
N TRP A 217 11.40 -5.25 19.29
CA TRP A 217 11.86 -4.34 18.25
C TRP A 217 11.52 -2.87 18.50
N TRP A 218 10.67 -2.60 19.47
CA TRP A 218 10.23 -1.27 19.75
C TRP A 218 10.72 -0.74 21.08
N THR A 219 11.55 0.28 21.01
CA THR A 219 12.17 0.94 22.15
C THR A 219 11.82 2.43 22.17
N GLY A 220 10.67 2.80 21.64
CA GLY A 220 10.14 4.15 21.74
C GLY A 220 9.69 4.49 23.16
N PRO A 221 9.21 5.72 23.38
CA PRO A 221 8.63 6.09 24.66
C PRO A 221 7.44 5.20 24.96
N ASP A 222 7.18 4.99 26.26
CA ASP A 222 6.07 4.16 26.73
C ASP A 222 4.78 4.52 26.03
N ASN A 223 4.28 3.58 25.29
CA ASN A 223 2.96 3.65 24.71
C ASN A 223 2.03 2.75 25.49
N TRP A 224 0.78 3.11 25.48
CA TRP A 224 -0.29 2.48 26.20
C TRP A 224 -0.42 0.96 26.00
N TRP A 225 0.15 0.41 24.92
CA TRP A 225 0.08 -1.00 24.60
C TRP A 225 1.42 -1.74 24.62
N CYS A 226 2.51 -1.05 24.93
CA CYS A 226 3.84 -1.64 25.02
C CYS A 226 4.47 -1.56 26.40
N SER A 227 3.97 -0.69 27.26
CA SER A 227 4.51 -0.50 28.62
C SER A 227 4.52 -1.80 29.41
N GLU A 228 3.48 -2.63 29.27
CA GLU A 228 3.39 -3.90 29.99
C GLU A 228 4.38 -4.95 29.50
N TYR A 229 4.84 -4.85 28.25
CA TYR A 229 5.71 -5.85 27.61
C TYR A 229 7.19 -5.52 27.70
N TYR A 230 7.50 -4.26 27.70
CA TYR A 230 8.87 -3.79 27.83
C TYR A 230 9.47 -4.16 29.19
N TYR A 231 8.65 -4.28 30.21
CA TYR A 231 9.03 -4.60 31.58
C TYR A 231 8.88 -6.07 31.96
N MET A 232 8.57 -6.96 31.05
CA MET A 232 8.53 -8.39 31.37
C MET A 232 9.91 -8.84 31.81
N ASN A 233 10.03 -9.05 33.12
CA ASN A 233 11.23 -9.52 33.77
C ASN A 233 11.74 -10.89 33.25
N GLU A 234 10.95 -11.58 32.45
CA GLU A 234 11.24 -12.88 31.87
C GLU A 234 11.72 -12.80 30.41
N ALA A 235 11.85 -11.59 29.82
CA ALA A 235 12.41 -11.46 28.49
C ALA A 235 13.82 -12.03 28.44
N THR A 236 14.05 -12.96 27.54
CA THR A 236 15.38 -13.55 27.34
C THR A 236 16.37 -12.46 26.94
N TRP A 237 17.65 -12.63 27.24
CA TRP A 237 18.69 -11.65 26.97
C TRP A 237 18.69 -11.15 25.52
N TRP A 238 18.42 -12.03 24.56
CA TRP A 238 18.35 -11.68 23.15
C TRP A 238 17.12 -10.84 22.78
N MET A 239 16.04 -10.93 23.55
CA MET A 239 14.87 -10.06 23.41
C MET A 239 15.14 -8.66 23.95
N LYS A 240 15.94 -8.54 25.01
CA LYS A 240 16.34 -7.24 25.57
C LYS A 240 17.33 -6.49 24.67
N GLU A 241 18.20 -7.22 23.96
CA GLU A 241 19.33 -6.64 23.24
C GLU A 241 19.15 -6.58 21.71
N LYS A 242 18.12 -7.25 21.17
CA LYS A 242 18.02 -7.40 19.72
C LYS A 242 16.70 -6.96 19.19
N VAL A 243 16.72 -5.74 18.91
CA VAL A 243 15.64 -5.09 18.23
C VAL A 243 16.00 -5.02 16.77
N PHE A 244 16.10 -6.16 16.13
CA PHE A 244 16.12 -6.22 14.69
C PHE A 244 14.71 -6.02 14.16
N TRP A 245 14.60 -5.43 12.99
CA TRP A 245 13.38 -5.05 12.28
C TRP A 245 12.41 -6.20 11.94
N PHE A 246 12.43 -7.31 12.64
CA PHE A 246 11.73 -8.53 12.27
C PHE A 246 10.66 -9.00 13.27
N HIS A 247 10.29 -8.17 14.20
CA HIS A 247 9.34 -8.54 15.22
C HIS A 247 7.96 -7.93 14.96
N GLY A 248 6.96 -8.77 14.85
CA GLY A 248 5.58 -8.38 14.74
C GLY A 248 4.86 -9.02 13.56
N GLU A 249 3.84 -9.79 13.85
CA GLU A 249 3.03 -10.50 12.88
C GLU A 249 2.29 -9.56 11.95
N TRP A 250 1.88 -8.37 12.40
CA TRP A 250 1.24 -7.39 11.53
C TRP A 250 2.14 -6.82 10.43
N TRP A 251 3.45 -6.97 10.56
CA TRP A 251 4.40 -6.52 9.55
C TRP A 251 4.30 -7.30 8.26
N VAL A 252 3.94 -8.55 8.37
CA VAL A 252 4.08 -9.51 7.28
C VAL A 252 2.76 -10.09 6.82
N ASN A 253 1.67 -9.93 7.58
CA ASN A 253 0.39 -10.50 7.23
C ASN A 253 -0.13 -10.02 5.86
N SER A 254 0.09 -8.76 5.50
CA SER A 254 -0.31 -8.16 4.22
C SER A 254 0.77 -8.19 3.13
N ALA A 255 2.01 -8.61 3.46
CA ALA A 255 3.13 -8.70 2.50
C ALA A 255 2.86 -9.63 1.29
N PRO A 256 2.05 -10.71 1.36
CA PRO A 256 1.68 -11.52 0.20
C PRO A 256 1.09 -10.70 -0.96
N ALA A 257 0.44 -9.57 -0.68
CA ALA A 257 -0.08 -8.65 -1.70
C ALA A 257 1.01 -8.10 -2.64
N PHE A 258 2.25 -8.00 -2.18
CA PHE A 258 3.39 -7.60 -3.02
C PHE A 258 3.65 -8.60 -4.15
N LEU A 259 3.65 -9.91 -3.83
CA LEU A 259 3.77 -10.96 -4.83
C LEU A 259 2.61 -10.91 -5.82
N THR A 260 1.39 -10.73 -5.32
CA THR A 260 0.21 -10.63 -6.18
C THR A 260 0.33 -9.46 -7.16
N GLY A 261 0.88 -8.33 -6.73
CA GLY A 261 1.19 -7.20 -7.62
C GLY A 261 2.18 -7.57 -8.73
N LEU A 262 3.26 -8.30 -8.41
CA LEU A 262 4.22 -8.80 -9.40
C LEU A 262 3.56 -9.76 -10.39
N VAL A 263 2.81 -10.74 -9.90
CA VAL A 263 2.11 -11.74 -10.73
C VAL A 263 1.09 -11.06 -11.63
N PHE A 264 0.32 -10.13 -11.08
CA PHE A 264 -0.66 -9.37 -11.86
C PHE A 264 0.02 -8.58 -12.99
N ALA A 265 1.11 -7.87 -12.72
CA ALA A 265 1.86 -7.14 -13.73
C ALA A 265 2.45 -8.04 -14.84
N ASN A 266 2.82 -9.28 -14.50
CA ASN A 266 3.35 -10.23 -15.47
C ASN A 266 2.27 -10.83 -16.39
N TYR A 267 1.07 -11.01 -15.88
CA TYR A 267 -0.04 -11.64 -16.59
C TYR A 267 -1.21 -10.68 -16.85
N GLU A 268 -0.99 -9.37 -16.79
CA GLU A 268 -2.01 -8.33 -16.89
C GLU A 268 -2.94 -8.51 -18.07
N GLU A 269 -2.39 -8.66 -19.29
CA GLU A 269 -3.18 -8.81 -20.52
C GLU A 269 -4.09 -10.04 -20.45
N LYS A 270 -3.57 -11.18 -19.93
CA LYS A 270 -4.36 -12.41 -19.77
C LYS A 270 -5.45 -12.26 -18.73
N ILE A 271 -5.13 -11.63 -17.59
CA ILE A 271 -6.08 -11.37 -16.51
C ILE A 271 -7.20 -10.44 -17.00
N VAL A 272 -6.84 -9.34 -17.65
CA VAL A 272 -7.79 -8.37 -18.18
C VAL A 272 -8.68 -9.02 -19.25
N ALA A 273 -8.12 -9.74 -20.19
CA ALA A 273 -8.88 -10.46 -21.22
C ALA A 273 -9.83 -11.50 -20.62
N PHE A 274 -9.35 -12.23 -19.58
CA PHE A 274 -10.19 -13.17 -18.85
C PHE A 274 -11.40 -12.45 -18.24
N PHE A 275 -11.23 -11.34 -17.50
CA PHE A 275 -12.34 -10.65 -16.88
C PHE A 275 -13.24 -9.92 -17.90
N LYS A 276 -12.70 -9.36 -18.98
CA LYS A 276 -13.51 -8.68 -20.01
C LYS A 276 -14.53 -9.61 -20.68
N LYS A 277 -14.28 -10.93 -20.81
CA LYS A 277 -15.16 -11.87 -21.49
C LYS A 277 -16.54 -12.02 -20.83
N ASP A 278 -16.59 -12.17 -19.49
CA ASP A 278 -17.80 -12.35 -18.70
C ASP A 278 -17.64 -11.63 -17.35
N TYR A 279 -17.48 -10.31 -17.40
CA TYR A 279 -17.01 -9.53 -16.26
C TYR A 279 -17.81 -9.78 -14.98
N TRP A 280 -19.11 -9.58 -14.99
CA TRP A 280 -19.90 -9.65 -13.77
C TRP A 280 -19.92 -11.05 -13.17
N LYS A 281 -20.05 -12.09 -13.99
CA LYS A 281 -20.02 -13.47 -13.51
C LYS A 281 -18.67 -13.77 -12.82
N ARG A 282 -17.56 -13.41 -13.46
CA ARG A 282 -16.21 -13.68 -12.94
C ARG A 282 -15.85 -12.80 -11.77
N PHE A 283 -16.30 -11.55 -11.80
CA PHE A 283 -16.13 -10.63 -10.69
C PHE A 283 -16.90 -11.09 -9.44
N PHE A 284 -18.16 -11.52 -9.58
CA PHE A 284 -18.91 -12.08 -8.46
C PHE A 284 -18.30 -13.35 -7.89
N ILE A 285 -17.77 -14.24 -8.74
CA ILE A 285 -17.01 -15.41 -8.27
C ILE A 285 -15.77 -14.94 -7.48
N LEU A 286 -15.04 -13.96 -8.00
CA LEU A 286 -13.87 -13.40 -7.30
C LEU A 286 -14.25 -12.77 -5.96
N VAL A 287 -15.35 -12.04 -5.88
CA VAL A 287 -15.89 -11.49 -4.62
C VAL A 287 -16.25 -12.62 -3.65
N ILE A 288 -16.95 -13.66 -4.09
CA ILE A 288 -17.29 -14.81 -3.24
C ILE A 288 -16.00 -15.48 -2.71
N ILE A 289 -15.00 -15.70 -3.55
CA ILE A 289 -13.70 -16.25 -3.11
C ILE A 289 -13.06 -15.32 -2.07
N THR A 290 -13.11 -14.02 -2.28
CA THR A 290 -12.55 -13.03 -1.34
C THR A 290 -13.29 -13.05 -0.01
N GLU A 291 -14.62 -13.14 -0.01
CA GLU A 291 -15.43 -13.25 1.22
C GLU A 291 -15.19 -14.57 1.95
N VAL A 292 -15.00 -15.67 1.24
CA VAL A 292 -14.58 -16.97 1.85
C VAL A 292 -13.22 -16.83 2.51
N CYS A 293 -12.24 -16.24 1.83
CA CYS A 293 -10.92 -15.99 2.41
C CYS A 293 -10.99 -15.03 3.60
N PHE A 294 -11.88 -14.04 3.55
CA PHE A 294 -12.13 -13.12 4.66
C PHE A 294 -12.72 -13.86 5.86
N ALA A 295 -13.73 -14.71 5.65
CA ALA A 295 -14.31 -15.53 6.72
C ALA A 295 -13.29 -16.49 7.35
N ILE A 296 -12.42 -17.11 6.54
CA ILE A 296 -11.33 -17.96 7.03
C ILE A 296 -10.36 -17.15 7.88
N SER A 297 -9.99 -15.95 7.42
CA SER A 297 -9.12 -15.03 8.16
C SER A 297 -9.74 -14.59 9.49
N ASP A 298 -11.03 -14.24 9.50
CA ASP A 298 -11.77 -13.82 10.69
C ASP A 298 -11.92 -14.96 11.70
N ILE A 299 -12.26 -16.16 11.24
CA ILE A 299 -12.30 -17.37 12.07
C ILE A 299 -10.90 -17.67 12.65
N GLY A 300 -9.86 -17.57 11.83
CA GLY A 300 -8.48 -17.74 12.28
C GLY A 300 -8.12 -16.76 13.40
N GLN A 301 -8.43 -15.48 13.18
CA GLN A 301 -8.17 -14.42 14.16
C GLN A 301 -8.97 -14.61 15.46
N SER A 302 -10.26 -14.95 15.37
CA SER A 302 -11.13 -15.10 16.53
C SER A 302 -10.83 -16.39 17.32
N LYS A 303 -10.47 -17.48 16.63
CA LYS A 303 -10.23 -18.78 17.27
C LYS A 303 -8.83 -18.92 17.82
N PHE A 304 -7.83 -18.47 17.13
CA PHE A 304 -6.43 -18.65 17.48
C PHE A 304 -5.80 -17.36 18.01
N GLY A 305 -6.11 -16.20 17.39
CA GLY A 305 -5.60 -14.88 17.76
C GLY A 305 -4.10 -14.70 17.54
N TYR A 306 -3.66 -13.47 17.50
CA TYR A 306 -2.24 -13.14 17.58
C TYR A 306 -1.82 -12.76 19.00
N TRP A 307 -2.78 -12.37 19.83
CA TRP A 307 -2.57 -11.71 21.11
C TRP A 307 -2.41 -12.68 22.28
N THR A 308 -2.46 -13.99 22.02
CA THR A 308 -2.19 -15.05 23.01
C THR A 308 -0.70 -15.32 23.20
N GLU A 309 0.10 -14.47 22.65
CA GLU A 309 1.52 -14.64 22.38
C GLU A 309 2.46 -14.32 23.51
N PHE A 310 1.97 -13.93 24.65
CA PHE A 310 2.83 -13.54 25.76
C PHE A 310 3.65 -14.66 26.34
N ASN A 311 3.46 -15.85 25.87
CA ASN A 311 4.17 -17.01 26.33
C ASN A 311 4.95 -17.66 25.19
N LEU A 312 6.21 -17.43 25.11
CA LEU A 312 7.10 -18.05 24.13
C LEU A 312 7.27 -19.57 24.28
N LYS A 313 6.59 -20.17 25.24
CA LYS A 313 6.72 -21.58 25.58
C LYS A 313 5.48 -22.35 25.16
N GLY A 314 5.41 -22.80 23.91
CA GLY A 314 4.50 -23.87 23.59
C GLY A 314 3.38 -23.59 22.58
N PRO A 315 2.14 -24.03 22.80
CA PRO A 315 1.09 -24.15 21.77
C PRO A 315 0.69 -22.81 21.11
N GLU A 316 1.07 -21.70 21.67
CA GLU A 316 0.74 -20.36 21.21
C GLU A 316 1.40 -19.99 19.88
N ILE A 317 2.63 -20.46 19.61
CA ILE A 317 3.28 -20.31 18.30
C ILE A 317 2.44 -21.01 17.22
N GLY A 318 1.87 -22.18 17.53
CA GLY A 318 0.97 -22.91 16.64
C GLY A 318 -0.28 -22.10 16.32
N ASN A 319 -0.87 -21.41 17.29
CA ASN A 319 -2.03 -20.55 17.11
C ASN A 319 -1.71 -19.34 16.22
N LYS A 320 -0.59 -18.67 16.47
CA LYS A 320 -0.13 -17.56 15.61
C LYS A 320 0.10 -17.99 14.17
N LEU A 321 0.78 -19.12 13.98
CA LEU A 321 0.99 -19.70 12.64
C LEU A 321 -0.33 -20.06 11.99
N ALA A 322 -1.29 -20.62 12.72
CA ALA A 322 -2.62 -20.92 12.20
C ALA A 322 -3.35 -19.64 11.76
N THR A 323 -3.33 -18.59 12.58
CA THR A 323 -3.90 -17.28 12.18
C THR A 323 -3.22 -16.72 10.94
N TYR A 324 -1.90 -16.74 10.89
CA TYR A 324 -1.13 -16.25 9.75
C TYR A 324 -1.52 -16.99 8.45
N PHE A 325 -1.55 -18.33 8.47
CA PHE A 325 -1.93 -19.12 7.29
C PHE A 325 -3.40 -18.94 6.90
N CYS A 326 -4.28 -18.67 7.84
CA CYS A 326 -5.66 -18.29 7.54
C CYS A 326 -5.75 -16.92 6.84
N GLN A 327 -4.82 -16.01 7.11
CA GLN A 327 -4.81 -14.67 6.51
C GLN A 327 -4.13 -14.59 5.14
N VAL A 328 -3.12 -15.43 4.86
CA VAL A 328 -2.37 -15.38 3.60
C VAL A 328 -3.27 -15.42 2.35
N PRO A 329 -4.27 -16.31 2.22
CA PRO A 329 -5.16 -16.34 1.06
C PRO A 329 -5.91 -15.02 0.85
N LEU A 330 -6.36 -14.39 1.92
CA LEU A 330 -7.05 -13.10 1.85
C LEU A 330 -6.14 -12.02 1.27
N PHE A 331 -4.92 -11.89 1.75
CA PHE A 331 -3.97 -10.88 1.27
C PHE A 331 -3.41 -11.16 -0.13
N LEU A 332 -3.53 -12.38 -0.62
CA LEU A 332 -3.28 -12.70 -2.03
C LEU A 332 -4.42 -12.25 -2.95
N ILE A 333 -5.68 -12.39 -2.51
CA ILE A 333 -6.85 -12.21 -3.38
C ILE A 333 -7.48 -10.81 -3.27
N LEU A 334 -7.52 -10.22 -2.09
CA LEU A 334 -8.18 -8.93 -1.82
C LEU A 334 -7.71 -7.80 -2.75
N PRO A 335 -6.40 -7.57 -2.95
CA PRO A 335 -5.98 -6.52 -3.88
C PRO A 335 -6.44 -6.79 -5.31
N VAL A 336 -6.43 -8.04 -5.76
CA VAL A 336 -6.92 -8.40 -7.11
C VAL A 336 -8.38 -8.00 -7.25
N THR A 337 -9.21 -8.31 -6.27
CA THR A 337 -10.65 -7.96 -6.27
C THR A 337 -10.85 -6.45 -6.39
N ILE A 338 -10.08 -5.67 -5.61
CA ILE A 338 -10.12 -4.20 -5.66
C ILE A 338 -9.73 -3.70 -7.06
N TYR A 339 -8.60 -4.18 -7.61
CA TYR A 339 -8.11 -3.71 -8.91
C TYR A 339 -8.99 -4.17 -10.08
N ILE A 340 -9.60 -5.35 -10.02
CA ILE A 340 -10.59 -5.78 -11.01
C ILE A 340 -11.85 -4.94 -10.96
N PHE A 341 -12.31 -4.52 -9.76
CA PHE A 341 -13.41 -3.57 -9.63
C PHE A 341 -13.14 -2.25 -10.38
N LEU A 342 -11.90 -1.76 -10.35
CA LEU A 342 -11.52 -0.53 -11.04
C LEU A 342 -11.65 -0.61 -12.57
N MET A 343 -11.74 -1.80 -13.17
CA MET A 343 -12.07 -1.93 -14.58
C MET A 343 -13.43 -1.32 -14.92
N LYS A 344 -14.34 -1.28 -13.96
CA LYS A 344 -15.70 -0.72 -14.11
C LYS A 344 -15.89 0.62 -13.43
N TYR A 345 -15.12 0.90 -12.40
CA TYR A 345 -15.24 2.12 -11.61
C TYR A 345 -13.91 2.85 -11.55
N HIS A 346 -13.83 4.02 -12.15
CA HIS A 346 -12.60 4.80 -12.14
C HIS A 346 -12.51 5.68 -10.90
N VAL A 347 -11.56 5.39 -10.05
CA VAL A 347 -11.28 6.15 -8.81
C VAL A 347 -10.22 7.20 -9.09
N SER A 348 -10.62 8.46 -9.22
CA SER A 348 -9.69 9.58 -9.30
C SER A 348 -10.41 10.88 -8.96
N ASN A 349 -10.06 11.49 -7.84
CA ASN A 349 -10.54 12.80 -7.43
C ASN A 349 -9.40 13.61 -6.79
N PRO A 350 -9.56 14.95 -6.63
CA PRO A 350 -8.51 15.81 -6.08
C PRO A 350 -8.05 15.39 -4.68
N ILE A 351 -8.97 14.94 -3.82
CA ILE A 351 -8.68 14.55 -2.43
C ILE A 351 -7.84 13.27 -2.42
N SER A 352 -8.30 12.22 -3.11
CA SER A 352 -7.57 10.95 -3.17
C SER A 352 -6.18 11.11 -3.82
N ARG A 353 -6.05 11.95 -4.84
CA ARG A 353 -4.75 12.28 -5.45
C ARG A 353 -3.84 13.06 -4.52
N PHE A 354 -4.38 14.01 -3.74
CA PHE A 354 -3.61 14.73 -2.73
C PHE A 354 -3.04 13.77 -1.69
N PHE A 355 -3.88 12.96 -1.06
CA PHE A 355 -3.40 11.96 -0.09
C PHE A 355 -2.48 10.92 -0.74
N GLY A 356 -2.72 10.53 -1.98
CA GLY A 356 -1.85 9.63 -2.73
C GLY A 356 -0.45 10.21 -3.00
N LYS A 357 -0.35 11.53 -3.21
CA LYS A 357 0.93 12.22 -3.35
C LYS A 357 1.75 12.19 -2.05
N TYR A 358 1.11 12.36 -0.93
CA TYR A 358 1.76 12.46 0.38
C TYR A 358 1.65 11.16 1.20
N SER A 359 1.21 10.06 0.60
CA SER A 359 0.80 8.85 1.32
C SER A 359 1.87 8.28 2.25
N LEU A 360 3.14 8.21 1.83
CA LEU A 360 4.23 7.75 2.68
C LEU A 360 4.47 8.71 3.85
N HIS A 361 4.47 10.00 3.60
CA HIS A 361 4.79 11.02 4.58
C HIS A 361 3.66 11.22 5.61
N THR A 362 2.41 11.17 5.16
CA THR A 362 1.26 11.17 6.09
C THR A 362 1.20 9.89 6.91
N TYR A 363 1.60 8.77 6.33
CA TYR A 363 1.72 7.50 7.06
C TYR A 363 2.78 7.61 8.17
N LEU A 364 3.99 8.09 7.88
CA LEU A 364 5.08 8.25 8.83
C LEU A 364 4.74 9.26 9.95
N MET A 365 4.15 10.40 9.60
CA MET A 365 3.84 11.46 10.56
C MET A 365 2.54 11.23 11.35
N ASN A 366 1.82 10.16 11.12
CA ASN A 366 0.56 9.93 11.81
C ASN A 366 0.74 9.70 13.33
N LEU A 367 1.74 8.89 13.73
CA LEU A 367 2.04 8.72 15.17
C LEU A 367 2.49 10.03 15.82
N ALA A 368 3.27 10.84 15.12
CA ALA A 368 3.68 12.15 15.62
C ALA A 368 2.47 13.07 15.89
N ALA A 369 1.48 13.04 15.00
CA ALA A 369 0.24 13.79 15.19
C ALA A 369 -0.58 13.29 16.40
N ILE A 370 -0.71 11.98 16.54
CA ILE A 370 -1.40 11.35 17.69
C ILE A 370 -0.67 11.70 18.98
N THR A 371 0.65 11.50 19.03
CA THR A 371 1.47 11.80 20.22
C THR A 371 1.35 13.25 20.65
N LEU A 372 1.43 14.19 19.70
CA LEU A 372 1.32 15.61 20.00
C LEU A 372 -0.07 15.99 20.53
N LEU A 373 -1.14 15.46 19.94
CA LEU A 373 -2.49 15.76 20.42
C LEU A 373 -2.78 15.10 21.76
N ARG A 374 -2.29 13.89 22.01
CA ARG A 374 -2.34 13.30 23.34
C ARG A 374 -1.64 14.17 24.36
N PHE A 375 -0.43 14.59 24.06
CA PHE A 375 0.34 15.45 24.93
C PHE A 375 -0.40 16.76 25.26
N LEU A 376 -0.97 17.41 24.27
CA LEU A 376 -1.74 18.66 24.46
C LEU A 376 -3.02 18.46 25.27
N GLN A 377 -3.61 17.27 25.23
CA GLN A 377 -4.89 17.00 25.89
C GLN A 377 -4.76 16.38 27.29
N TYR A 378 -3.73 15.56 27.52
CA TYR A 378 -3.56 14.78 28.74
C TYR A 378 -2.36 15.17 29.59
N ASN A 379 -1.74 16.27 29.30
CA ASN A 379 -0.59 16.67 30.07
C ASN A 379 -1.00 17.07 31.50
N ASP A 380 -0.08 16.91 32.47
CA ASP A 380 -0.29 17.28 33.86
C ASP A 380 -0.68 18.75 34.04
N GLU A 381 -1.46 19.06 35.09
CA GLU A 381 -1.91 20.43 35.40
C GLU A 381 -0.77 21.45 35.52
N GLY A 382 0.44 21.01 35.80
CA GLY A 382 1.64 21.84 35.81
C GLY A 382 2.29 22.11 34.47
N SER A 383 1.82 21.46 33.38
CA SER A 383 2.38 21.69 32.06
C SER A 383 1.81 22.93 31.39
N PRO A 384 2.64 23.76 30.71
CA PRO A 384 2.16 24.93 29.95
C PRO A 384 1.23 24.55 28.79
N PHE A 385 1.11 23.25 28.43
CA PHE A 385 0.27 22.76 27.36
C PHE A 385 -0.98 22.03 27.86
N TYR A 386 -1.26 22.08 29.17
CA TYR A 386 -2.42 21.43 29.75
C TYR A 386 -3.74 22.03 29.23
N MET A 387 -4.56 21.20 28.60
CA MET A 387 -5.86 21.60 28.04
C MET A 387 -7.05 21.05 28.85
N GLY A 388 -6.85 20.85 30.16
CA GLY A 388 -7.94 20.46 31.05
C GLY A 388 -8.19 18.95 31.20
N GLY A 389 -7.33 18.10 30.68
CA GLY A 389 -7.35 16.64 30.94
C GLY A 389 -8.57 15.90 30.43
N LYS A 390 -9.39 16.52 29.56
CA LYS A 390 -10.63 15.90 29.09
C LYS A 390 -10.60 15.74 27.57
N TYR A 391 -10.67 14.51 27.10
CA TYR A 391 -11.17 14.19 25.75
C TYR A 391 -12.66 14.51 25.70
N ASN A 392 -13.02 15.74 25.85
CA ASN A 392 -14.42 16.12 25.88
C ASN A 392 -15.09 15.95 24.51
N ASN A 393 -14.28 15.74 23.44
CA ASN A 393 -14.84 15.53 22.11
C ASN A 393 -13.88 14.67 21.25
N LEU A 394 -14.19 13.37 21.14
CA LEU A 394 -13.42 12.43 20.32
C LEU A 394 -13.38 12.83 18.84
N PHE A 395 -14.43 13.49 18.34
CA PHE A 395 -14.44 14.01 16.96
C PHE A 395 -13.43 15.12 16.76
N VAL A 396 -13.28 16.01 17.74
CA VAL A 396 -12.27 17.09 17.71
C VAL A 396 -10.88 16.48 17.71
N PHE A 397 -10.64 15.45 18.51
CA PHE A 397 -9.38 14.72 18.50
C PHE A 397 -9.12 14.07 17.12
N ALA A 398 -10.06 13.31 16.58
CA ALA A 398 -9.91 12.64 15.30
C ALA A 398 -9.65 13.61 14.15
N ILE A 399 -10.42 14.71 14.09
CA ILE A 399 -10.23 15.77 13.09
C ILE A 399 -8.87 16.45 13.29
N GLY A 400 -8.50 16.74 14.53
CA GLY A 400 -7.20 17.31 14.89
C GLY A 400 -6.03 16.43 14.45
N VAL A 401 -6.11 15.10 14.71
CA VAL A 401 -5.11 14.14 14.24
C VAL A 401 -5.02 14.15 12.72
N ILE A 402 -6.13 14.13 12.00
CA ILE A 402 -6.13 14.17 10.53
C ILE A 402 -5.45 15.44 10.01
N ILE A 403 -5.87 16.60 10.50
CA ILE A 403 -5.31 17.90 10.08
C ILE A 403 -3.81 17.95 10.37
N LEU A 404 -3.41 17.56 11.57
CA LEU A 404 -2.02 17.59 12.00
C LEU A 404 -1.16 16.58 11.23
N THR A 405 -1.68 15.35 10.99
CA THR A 405 -1.01 14.36 10.15
C THR A 405 -0.75 14.90 8.75
N VAL A 406 -1.72 15.58 8.16
CA VAL A 406 -1.55 16.21 6.83
C VAL A 406 -0.50 17.31 6.88
N ALA A 407 -0.56 18.20 7.87
CA ALA A 407 0.38 19.30 8.00
C ALA A 407 1.82 18.80 8.19
N LEU A 408 2.03 17.89 9.12
CA LEU A 408 3.32 17.26 9.39
C LEU A 408 3.81 16.42 8.21
N GLY A 409 2.95 15.65 7.55
CA GLY A 409 3.30 14.86 6.36
C GLY A 409 3.72 15.73 5.18
N VAL A 410 3.05 16.86 4.93
CA VAL A 410 3.47 17.84 3.91
C VAL A 410 4.81 18.49 4.28
N MET A 411 5.02 18.79 5.56
CA MET A 411 6.29 19.32 6.05
C MET A 411 7.42 18.31 5.84
N GLU A 412 7.24 17.08 6.28
CA GLU A 412 8.21 15.99 6.12
C GLU A 412 8.54 15.73 4.65
N TYR A 413 7.54 15.70 3.77
CA TYR A 413 7.74 15.60 2.32
C TYR A 413 8.68 16.70 1.79
N LYS A 414 8.47 17.96 2.19
CA LYS A 414 9.31 19.08 1.76
C LYS A 414 10.74 18.94 2.26
N ILE A 415 10.92 18.54 3.52
CA ILE A 415 12.24 18.32 4.12
C ILE A 415 12.94 17.16 3.40
N THR A 416 12.26 16.03 3.27
CA THR A 416 12.77 14.85 2.56
C THR A 416 13.21 15.19 1.14
N THR A 417 12.38 15.91 0.39
CA THR A 417 12.72 16.34 -0.98
C THR A 417 14.00 17.18 -1.01
N ARG A 418 14.14 18.15 -0.10
CA ARG A 418 15.37 18.96 -0.01
C ARG A 418 16.61 18.15 0.36
N VAL A 419 16.48 17.20 1.30
CA VAL A 419 17.57 16.29 1.68
C VAL A 419 17.96 15.42 0.49
N GLN A 420 17.00 14.87 -0.23
CA GLN A 420 17.24 14.06 -1.43
C GLN A 420 17.92 14.88 -2.55
N GLU A 421 17.53 16.12 -2.76
CA GLU A 421 18.17 17.01 -3.74
C GLU A 421 19.62 17.31 -3.37
N LYS A 422 19.91 17.52 -2.08
CA LYS A 422 21.28 17.72 -1.59
C LYS A 422 22.14 16.46 -1.74
N LEU A 423 21.62 15.27 -1.41
CA LEU A 423 22.39 14.02 -1.41
C LEU A 423 22.55 13.42 -2.82
N PHE A 424 21.60 13.60 -3.71
CA PHE A 424 21.55 12.91 -5.00
C PHE A 424 21.51 13.86 -6.21
N GLY A 425 21.51 15.16 -5.98
CA GLY A 425 21.33 16.19 -6.99
C GLY A 425 19.86 16.42 -7.33
N SER A 426 19.57 17.59 -7.86
CA SER A 426 18.23 17.92 -8.36
C SER A 426 17.88 17.03 -9.56
N PRO A 427 16.62 16.64 -9.74
CA PRO A 427 16.17 15.94 -10.94
C PRO A 427 16.55 16.76 -12.17
N LYS A 428 17.20 16.15 -13.16
CA LYS A 428 17.43 16.84 -14.43
C LYS A 428 16.08 17.26 -15.00
N PRO A 429 15.92 18.52 -15.40
CA PRO A 429 14.68 18.93 -16.04
C PRO A 429 14.41 17.99 -17.22
N ALA A 430 13.22 17.44 -17.25
CA ALA A 430 12.77 16.73 -18.45
C ALA A 430 12.78 17.74 -19.60
N THR A 431 13.24 17.32 -20.76
CA THR A 431 13.33 18.17 -21.96
C THR A 431 11.96 18.65 -22.47
N GLU A 432 10.89 18.32 -21.78
CA GLU A 432 9.53 18.85 -21.95
C GLU A 432 8.88 19.13 -20.57
N PRO A 433 7.96 20.10 -20.47
CA PRO A 433 7.39 20.53 -19.19
C PRO A 433 6.54 19.43 -18.56
N VAL A 434 7.16 18.64 -17.71
CA VAL A 434 6.45 17.72 -16.82
C VAL A 434 6.26 18.42 -15.48
N ALA A 435 5.02 18.49 -15.04
CA ALA A 435 4.71 18.93 -13.69
C ALA A 435 5.63 18.22 -12.67
N ARG A 436 6.25 18.97 -11.78
CA ARG A 436 7.13 18.43 -10.73
C ARG A 436 6.39 17.38 -9.92
N VAL A 437 6.73 16.12 -10.15
CA VAL A 437 6.14 14.96 -9.48
C VAL A 437 7.16 14.40 -8.49
N SER A 438 6.69 13.85 -7.37
CA SER A 438 7.55 13.32 -6.30
C SER A 438 8.41 12.15 -6.78
N LEU A 439 9.48 11.84 -6.07
CA LEU A 439 10.47 10.82 -6.47
C LEU A 439 9.93 9.38 -6.55
N LEU A 440 8.81 9.10 -5.93
CA LEU A 440 8.02 7.89 -6.16
C LEU A 440 7.31 7.95 -7.51
N ASP A 441 6.98 9.14 -7.98
CA ASP A 441 6.24 9.42 -9.21
C ASP A 441 7.14 9.44 -10.47
N ASP A 442 8.42 9.86 -10.37
CA ASP A 442 9.34 9.96 -11.54
C ASP A 442 9.58 8.63 -12.28
N ALA A 443 9.52 7.54 -11.54
CA ALA A 443 9.64 6.21 -12.15
C ALA A 443 8.41 5.83 -12.95
N ASP A 444 7.29 6.32 -12.53
CA ASP A 444 5.97 6.01 -13.04
C ASP A 444 5.61 6.87 -14.27
N ASP A 445 5.94 8.17 -14.24
CA ASP A 445 5.61 9.12 -15.32
C ASP A 445 6.34 8.79 -16.65
N THR A 446 7.60 8.34 -16.56
CA THR A 446 8.38 7.88 -17.72
C THR A 446 7.77 6.61 -18.34
N PHE A 447 7.13 5.77 -17.54
CA PHE A 447 6.45 4.57 -18.02
C PHE A 447 5.18 4.91 -18.82
N SER A 448 4.32 5.75 -18.27
CA SER A 448 3.07 6.19 -18.92
C SER A 448 3.34 6.83 -20.29
N ARG A 449 4.40 7.65 -20.38
CA ARG A 449 4.81 8.27 -21.64
C ARG A 449 5.36 7.27 -22.67
N LYS A 450 6.22 6.33 -22.25
CA LYS A 450 6.73 5.31 -23.16
C LYS A 450 5.63 4.37 -23.65
N MET A 451 4.70 3.96 -22.78
CA MET A 451 3.55 3.15 -23.21
C MET A 451 2.63 3.89 -24.17
N SER A 452 2.46 5.20 -24.01
CA SER A 452 1.71 6.01 -25.00
C SER A 452 2.47 6.20 -26.31
N MET A 453 3.80 6.23 -26.28
CA MET A 453 4.65 6.25 -27.48
C MET A 453 4.63 4.89 -28.22
N PHE A 454 4.81 3.78 -27.48
CA PHE A 454 4.68 2.44 -28.08
C PHE A 454 3.30 2.20 -28.70
N ARG A 455 2.23 2.67 -28.07
CA ARG A 455 0.87 2.59 -28.63
C ARG A 455 0.70 3.47 -29.87
N LYS A 456 1.39 4.61 -29.96
CA LYS A 456 1.39 5.45 -31.18
C LYS A 456 2.22 4.81 -32.27
N ASP A 457 3.34 4.17 -31.95
CA ASP A 457 4.20 3.48 -32.90
C ASP A 457 3.54 2.21 -33.46
N GLU A 458 2.84 1.41 -32.60
CA GLU A 458 2.03 0.28 -33.05
C GLU A 458 0.84 0.71 -33.90
N LEU A 459 0.16 1.82 -33.54
CA LEU A 459 -0.89 2.41 -34.36
C LEU A 459 -0.35 3.02 -35.67
N GLY A 460 0.88 3.51 -35.62
CA GLY A 460 1.62 3.99 -36.80
C GLY A 460 2.00 2.85 -37.76
N LEU A 461 2.54 1.75 -37.18
CA LEU A 461 2.87 0.53 -37.94
C LEU A 461 1.63 -0.15 -38.50
N ALA A 462 0.54 -0.27 -37.71
CA ALA A 462 -0.72 -0.81 -38.19
C ALA A 462 -1.36 0.05 -39.30
N LYS A 463 -1.20 1.36 -39.23
CA LYS A 463 -1.62 2.26 -40.34
C LYS A 463 -0.71 2.15 -41.57
N ALA A 464 0.60 1.99 -41.35
CA ALA A 464 1.56 1.78 -42.46
C ALA A 464 1.32 0.44 -43.16
N GLU A 465 1.05 -0.63 -42.41
CA GLU A 465 0.66 -1.94 -42.98
C GLU A 465 -0.69 -1.87 -43.68
N ALA A 466 -1.67 -1.13 -43.16
CA ALA A 466 -2.96 -0.96 -43.79
C ALA A 466 -2.84 -0.14 -45.10
N VAL A 467 -2.00 0.90 -45.10
CA VAL A 467 -1.73 1.69 -46.34
C VAL A 467 -0.96 0.85 -47.36
N SER A 468 0.06 0.07 -46.94
CA SER A 468 0.80 -0.84 -47.81
C SER A 468 -0.10 -1.93 -48.42
N ASN A 469 -1.02 -2.47 -47.65
CA ASN A 469 -1.99 -3.45 -48.16
C ASN A 469 -3.04 -2.81 -49.10
N TYR A 470 -3.40 -1.53 -48.90
CA TYR A 470 -4.27 -0.81 -49.82
C TYR A 470 -3.58 -0.52 -51.15
N GLU A 471 -2.32 -0.10 -51.13
CA GLU A 471 -1.54 0.14 -52.36
C GLU A 471 -1.31 -1.14 -53.15
N THR A 472 -1.02 -2.28 -52.49
CA THR A 472 -0.89 -3.59 -53.17
C THR A 472 -2.20 -4.09 -53.78
N VAL A 473 -3.35 -3.78 -53.16
CA VAL A 473 -4.67 -4.14 -53.69
C VAL A 473 -5.05 -3.25 -54.90
N GLU A 474 -4.68 -1.96 -54.90
CA GLU A 474 -4.89 -1.09 -56.06
C GLU A 474 -3.98 -1.44 -57.23
N GLU A 475 -2.71 -1.78 -57.04
CA GLU A 475 -1.82 -2.23 -58.12
C GLU A 475 -2.26 -3.56 -58.74
N THR A 476 -2.83 -4.47 -57.96
CA THR A 476 -3.35 -5.77 -58.44
C THR A 476 -4.66 -5.57 -59.23
N SER A 477 -5.50 -4.59 -58.86
CA SER A 477 -6.76 -4.30 -59.54
C SER A 477 -6.57 -3.58 -60.91
N LEU A 478 -5.44 -2.88 -61.10
CA LEU A 478 -5.11 -2.19 -62.36
C LEU A 478 -4.46 -3.08 -63.43
N ARG A 479 -4.02 -4.32 -63.08
CA ARG A 479 -3.41 -5.28 -64.04
C ARG A 479 -4.37 -6.25 -64.72
N GLU A 480 -5.62 -6.30 -64.32
CA GLU A 480 -6.63 -7.15 -64.97
C GLU A 480 -7.61 -6.30 -65.81
N LYS A 481 -7.15 -5.75 -66.97
CA LYS A 481 -8.04 -5.30 -68.05
C LYS A 481 -8.24 -6.47 -69.04
N PRO A 482 -9.49 -6.87 -69.33
CA PRO A 482 -9.73 -8.02 -70.21
C PRO A 482 -9.37 -7.70 -71.69
N LYS A 483 -8.54 -8.55 -72.29
CA LYS A 483 -8.24 -8.52 -73.73
C LYS A 483 -9.52 -8.76 -74.52
N LYS A 484 -9.97 -7.71 -75.30
CA LYS A 484 -11.05 -7.81 -76.26
C LYS A 484 -10.65 -8.78 -77.38
N LYS A 485 -11.34 -9.95 -77.47
CA LYS A 485 -11.28 -10.86 -78.62
C LYS A 485 -11.87 -10.15 -79.90
N LYS A 486 -11.03 -9.91 -80.88
CA LYS A 486 -11.47 -9.53 -82.27
C LYS A 486 -12.14 -10.76 -82.88
N LYS A 487 -13.44 -10.65 -83.16
CA LYS A 487 -14.15 -11.55 -84.11
C LYS A 487 -13.68 -11.26 -85.53
N LYS A 488 -13.05 -12.22 -86.18
CA LYS A 488 -12.81 -12.28 -87.62
C LYS A 488 -14.07 -12.85 -88.29
N ASN A 489 -14.76 -12.01 -89.08
CA ASN A 489 -15.74 -12.48 -90.08
C ASN A 489 -15.01 -13.14 -91.22
N ARG A 490 -15.43 -14.32 -91.62
CA ARG A 490 -15.32 -14.88 -92.94
C ARG A 490 -16.56 -15.71 -93.26
N LYS A 491 -17.23 -15.23 -94.30
CA LYS A 491 -18.15 -15.86 -95.24
C LYS A 491 -18.98 -17.04 -94.78
#